data_5d97e2c495020ac7d69eb6700abb389a
#
_entry.id   5d97e2c495020ac7d69eb6700abb389a
#
_cell.length_a   1.000
_cell.length_b   1.000
_cell.length_c   1.000
_cell.angle_alpha   90.00
_cell.angle_beta   90.00
_cell.angle_gamma   90.00
#
_symmetry.space_group_name_H-M   'P 1'
#
loop_
_entity.id
_entity.type
_entity.pdbx_description
1 polymer ?
#
loop_
_entity_poly.entity_id
_entity_poly.type
_entity_poly.pdbx_seq_one_letter_code
_entity_poly.pdbx_strand_id
1 'polypeptide(L)'
;MKEFIKNVGATVVGIFVFTILVGAIGMMSLVGMVASGSSAKDVADNTVFVINLEGQLQERSVDNPFSQYLGGAASTIGLDDLLDGIKKAKENDKIKGIYIEAGAFAPDSYASLQAVRKALVDFKKSGKWIVAYGDIY
;
A
#
# COMPACT_ATOMS: atom_id res chain seq x y z
N MET A 1 14.70 55.54 -20.99
CA MET A 1 13.83 55.08 -19.85
C MET A 1 12.64 54.26 -20.29
N LYS A 2 11.89 54.61 -21.34
CA LYS A 2 10.71 53.83 -21.77
C LYS A 2 11.04 52.39 -22.20
N GLU A 3 12.12 52.14 -22.90
CA GLU A 3 12.54 50.81 -23.34
C GLU A 3 13.00 49.95 -22.17
N PHE A 4 13.65 50.54 -21.17
CA PHE A 4 14.07 49.82 -19.96
C PHE A 4 12.86 49.30 -19.17
N ILE A 5 11.84 50.13 -18.97
CA ILE A 5 10.60 49.76 -18.27
C ILE A 5 9.84 48.67 -19.04
N LYS A 6 9.82 48.72 -20.37
CA LYS A 6 9.23 47.67 -21.21
C LYS A 6 9.93 46.34 -21.03
N ASN A 7 11.26 46.32 -21.07
CA ASN A 7 12.03 45.09 -20.92
C ASN A 7 11.90 44.48 -19.51
N VAL A 8 11.92 45.31 -18.47
CA VAL A 8 11.67 44.86 -17.09
C VAL A 8 10.27 44.27 -16.95
N GLY A 9 9.25 44.96 -17.51
CA GLY A 9 7.87 44.47 -17.51
C GLY A 9 7.72 43.09 -18.22
N ALA A 10 8.36 42.97 -19.39
CA ALA A 10 8.34 41.72 -20.15
C ALA A 10 8.99 40.56 -19.36
N THR A 11 10.12 40.82 -18.67
CA THR A 11 10.82 39.83 -17.87
C THR A 11 9.97 39.36 -16.66
N VAL A 12 9.33 40.32 -15.97
CA VAL A 12 8.46 40.02 -14.82
C VAL A 12 7.28 39.14 -15.26
N VAL A 13 6.62 39.51 -16.37
CA VAL A 13 5.51 38.73 -16.92
C VAL A 13 5.99 37.34 -17.35
N GLY A 14 7.17 37.22 -17.96
CA GLY A 14 7.77 35.94 -18.37
C GLY A 14 8.03 35.01 -17.17
N ILE A 15 8.59 35.56 -16.09
CA ILE A 15 8.83 34.79 -14.86
C ILE A 15 7.51 34.30 -14.26
N PHE A 16 6.48 35.17 -14.25
CA PHE A 16 5.18 34.83 -13.69
C PHE A 16 4.49 33.72 -14.48
N VAL A 17 4.49 33.78 -15.79
CA VAL A 17 3.95 32.75 -16.68
C VAL A 17 4.72 31.45 -16.52
N PHE A 18 6.06 31.50 -16.45
CA PHE A 18 6.91 30.33 -16.25
C PHE A 18 6.61 29.66 -14.91
N THR A 19 6.46 30.42 -13.83
CA THR A 19 6.14 29.87 -12.50
C THR A 19 4.79 29.17 -12.49
N ILE A 20 3.78 29.73 -13.16
CA ILE A 20 2.46 29.09 -13.27
C ILE A 20 2.55 27.78 -14.06
N LEU A 21 3.28 27.76 -15.18
CA LEU A 21 3.45 26.55 -15.98
C LEU A 21 4.17 25.43 -15.21
N VAL A 22 5.28 25.76 -14.55
CA VAL A 22 6.03 24.79 -13.74
C VAL A 22 5.18 24.29 -12.56
N GLY A 23 4.43 25.19 -11.92
CA GLY A 23 3.50 24.82 -10.84
C GLY A 23 2.39 23.87 -11.31
N ALA A 24 1.80 24.14 -12.48
CA ALA A 24 0.76 23.29 -13.06
C ALA A 24 1.29 21.90 -13.43
N ILE A 25 2.49 21.82 -14.04
CA ILE A 25 3.14 20.53 -14.37
C ILE A 25 3.50 19.77 -13.10
N GLY A 26 4.00 20.46 -12.07
CA GLY A 26 4.32 19.86 -10.77
C GLY A 26 3.09 19.27 -10.07
N MET A 27 1.97 20.02 -10.05
CA MET A 27 0.71 19.50 -9.50
C MET A 27 0.19 18.30 -10.29
N MET A 28 0.25 18.35 -11.62
CA MET A 28 -0.21 17.24 -12.46
C MET A 28 0.63 15.97 -12.26
N SER A 29 1.93 16.13 -12.05
CA SER A 29 2.85 15.04 -11.71
C SER A 29 2.53 14.40 -10.35
N LEU A 30 2.25 15.23 -9.33
CA LEU A 30 1.87 14.72 -8.00
C LEU A 30 0.54 13.99 -8.02
N VAL A 31 -0.47 14.51 -8.72
CA VAL A 31 -1.77 13.85 -8.87
C VAL A 31 -1.61 12.52 -9.62
N GLY A 32 -0.79 12.49 -10.66
CA GLY A 32 -0.49 11.27 -11.41
C GLY A 32 0.19 10.19 -10.53
N MET A 33 1.09 10.59 -9.64
CA MET A 33 1.79 9.69 -8.72
C MET A 33 0.82 9.07 -7.69
N VAL A 34 -0.06 9.89 -7.12
CA VAL A 34 -1.08 9.41 -6.17
C VAL A 34 -2.11 8.51 -6.87
N ALA A 35 -2.56 8.88 -8.06
CA ALA A 35 -3.51 8.08 -8.84
C ALA A 35 -2.92 6.73 -9.28
N SER A 36 -1.63 6.67 -9.58
CA SER A 36 -0.94 5.43 -9.95
C SER A 36 -0.74 4.49 -8.76
N GLY A 37 -0.58 5.04 -7.54
CA GLY A 37 -0.42 4.25 -6.32
C GLY A 37 -1.72 3.61 -5.83
N SER A 38 -2.87 4.12 -6.25
CA SER A 38 -4.19 3.62 -5.85
C SER A 38 -4.93 2.82 -6.93
N SER A 39 -4.26 2.45 -8.02
CA SER A 39 -4.85 1.55 -9.03
C SER A 39 -5.12 0.20 -8.37
N ALA A 40 -6.34 0.01 -7.90
CA ALA A 40 -6.84 -1.30 -7.49
C ALA A 40 -6.65 -2.25 -8.68
N LYS A 41 -5.65 -3.12 -8.58
CA LYS A 41 -5.37 -4.12 -9.61
C LYS A 41 -6.61 -4.99 -9.74
N ASP A 42 -7.21 -5.02 -10.92
CA ASP A 42 -8.38 -5.87 -11.13
C ASP A 42 -8.00 -7.33 -10.84
N VAL A 43 -8.73 -7.93 -9.91
CA VAL A 43 -8.44 -9.30 -9.46
C VAL A 43 -8.94 -10.26 -10.53
N ALA A 44 -8.04 -11.11 -11.05
CA ALA A 44 -8.42 -12.14 -12.01
C ALA A 44 -9.34 -13.20 -11.38
N ASP A 45 -10.13 -13.89 -12.18
CA ASP A 45 -10.97 -14.98 -11.72
C ASP A 45 -10.12 -16.15 -11.20
N ASN A 46 -10.60 -16.83 -10.17
CA ASN A 46 -9.92 -17.95 -9.50
C ASN A 46 -8.57 -17.59 -8.87
N THR A 47 -8.47 -16.37 -8.32
CA THR A 47 -7.28 -15.89 -7.62
C THR A 47 -7.22 -16.44 -6.20
N VAL A 48 -6.01 -16.60 -5.67
CA VAL A 48 -5.70 -16.93 -4.28
C VAL A 48 -5.09 -15.70 -3.61
N PHE A 49 -5.59 -15.37 -2.43
CA PHE A 49 -5.00 -14.31 -1.63
C PHE A 49 -3.81 -14.88 -0.85
N VAL A 50 -2.62 -14.40 -1.14
CA VAL A 50 -1.39 -14.84 -0.46
C VAL A 50 -1.09 -13.90 0.69
N ILE A 51 -0.96 -14.46 1.89
CA ILE A 51 -0.52 -13.75 3.10
C ILE A 51 0.88 -14.22 3.42
N ASN A 52 1.86 -13.36 3.25
CA ASN A 52 3.23 -13.62 3.65
C ASN A 52 3.44 -13.10 5.07
N LEU A 53 3.59 -14.01 6.04
CA LEU A 53 3.82 -13.68 7.45
C LEU A 53 5.32 -13.70 7.75
N GLU A 54 5.99 -12.59 7.42
CA GLU A 54 7.41 -12.38 7.74
C GLU A 54 7.60 -11.06 8.48
N GLY A 55 8.58 -11.01 9.39
CA GLY A 55 8.92 -9.81 10.14
C GLY A 55 8.03 -9.55 11.35
N GLN A 56 7.72 -8.30 11.64
CA GLN A 56 6.96 -7.91 12.83
C GLN A 56 5.54 -7.50 12.48
N LEU A 57 4.57 -8.04 13.23
CA LEU A 57 3.20 -7.55 13.20
C LEU A 57 3.09 -6.34 14.12
N GLN A 58 2.60 -5.24 13.60
CA GLN A 58 2.29 -4.02 14.35
C GLN A 58 0.83 -3.64 14.14
N GLU A 59 0.28 -2.85 15.04
CA GLU A 59 -1.12 -2.42 14.96
C GLU A 59 -1.42 -1.69 13.65
N ARG A 60 -0.46 -0.89 13.16
CA ARG A 60 -0.54 -0.18 11.87
C ARG A 60 0.71 -0.39 11.05
N SER A 61 0.55 -0.51 9.74
CA SER A 61 1.69 -0.45 8.83
C SER A 61 2.34 0.94 8.90
N VAL A 62 3.65 0.97 9.12
CA VAL A 62 4.42 2.20 8.97
C VAL A 62 5.09 2.14 7.61
N ASP A 63 4.46 2.79 6.62
CA ASP A 63 5.09 3.04 5.33
C ASP A 63 6.28 3.98 5.54
N ASN A 64 7.43 3.39 5.77
CA ASN A 64 8.66 4.16 5.80
C ASN A 64 9.28 4.16 4.40
N PRO A 65 9.18 5.27 3.64
CA PRO A 65 9.73 5.32 2.28
C PRO A 65 11.23 5.08 2.22
N PHE A 66 11.92 5.20 3.36
CA PHE A 66 13.35 4.91 3.49
C PHE A 66 13.66 3.42 3.67
N SER A 67 12.71 2.58 4.08
CA SER A 67 12.94 1.15 4.29
C SER A 67 13.32 0.42 2.99
N GLN A 68 12.81 0.88 1.85
CA GLN A 68 13.16 0.35 0.54
C GLN A 68 14.61 0.66 0.13
N TYR A 69 15.19 1.77 0.63
CA TYR A 69 16.56 2.17 0.32
C TYR A 69 17.60 1.59 1.28
N LEU A 70 17.19 1.17 2.47
CA LEU A 70 18.10 0.64 3.51
C LEU A 70 18.24 -0.90 3.46
N GLY A 71 17.83 -1.55 2.38
CA GLY A 71 18.14 -2.96 2.13
C GLY A 71 17.47 -3.92 3.11
N GLY A 72 16.15 -3.90 3.22
CA GLY A 72 15.42 -5.02 3.79
C GLY A 72 15.39 -5.05 5.33
N ALA A 73 15.38 -3.90 5.98
CA ALA A 73 15.05 -3.85 7.39
C ALA A 73 13.59 -4.26 7.60
N ALA A 74 13.40 -5.36 8.30
CA ALA A 74 12.17 -5.90 8.86
C ALA A 74 10.87 -5.44 8.18
N SER A 75 10.33 -6.27 7.32
CA SER A 75 8.99 -6.06 6.78
C SER A 75 8.03 -5.95 7.96
N THR A 76 7.38 -4.80 8.07
CA THR A 76 6.37 -4.57 9.10
C THR A 76 5.00 -4.81 8.47
N ILE A 77 4.25 -5.73 9.04
CA ILE A 77 2.88 -6.02 8.60
C ILE A 77 1.94 -5.24 9.50
N GLY A 78 1.07 -4.41 8.92
CA GLY A 78 -0.01 -3.75 9.65
C GLY A 78 -1.14 -4.73 9.95
N LEU A 79 -1.55 -4.82 11.21
CA LEU A 79 -2.70 -5.63 11.61
C LEU A 79 -3.98 -5.16 10.90
N ASP A 80 -4.18 -3.84 10.84
CA ASP A 80 -5.34 -3.23 10.16
C ASP A 80 -5.40 -3.65 8.69
N ASP A 81 -4.27 -3.54 7.97
CA ASP A 81 -4.19 -3.90 6.55
C ASP A 81 -4.41 -5.40 6.33
N LEU A 82 -3.88 -6.24 7.23
CA LEU A 82 -4.07 -7.68 7.17
C LEU A 82 -5.53 -8.07 7.39
N LEU A 83 -6.19 -7.48 8.37
CA LEU A 83 -7.60 -7.74 8.67
C LEU A 83 -8.52 -7.26 7.52
N ASP A 84 -8.23 -6.08 6.98
CA ASP A 84 -8.94 -5.53 5.81
C ASP A 84 -8.74 -6.37 4.57
N GLY A 85 -7.51 -6.86 4.34
CA GLY A 85 -7.18 -7.77 3.26
C GLY A 85 -7.98 -9.08 3.33
N ILE A 86 -8.05 -9.71 4.51
CA ILE A 86 -8.83 -10.93 4.74
C ILE A 86 -10.32 -10.67 4.51
N LYS A 87 -10.84 -9.54 4.98
CA LYS A 87 -12.24 -9.15 4.79
C LYS A 87 -12.57 -8.95 3.31
N LYS A 88 -11.77 -8.18 2.59
CA LYS A 88 -11.93 -7.97 1.14
C LYS A 88 -11.83 -9.27 0.35
N ALA A 89 -10.91 -10.17 0.74
CA ALA A 89 -10.79 -11.49 0.13
C ALA A 89 -12.02 -12.38 0.38
N LYS A 90 -12.65 -12.24 1.55
CA LYS A 90 -13.92 -12.93 1.87
C LYS A 90 -15.06 -12.47 0.98
N GLU A 91 -15.18 -11.15 0.76
CA GLU A 91 -16.27 -10.52 0.02
C GLU A 91 -16.11 -10.64 -1.51
N ASN A 92 -14.90 -10.89 -2.00
CA ASN A 92 -14.62 -10.96 -3.43
C ASN A 92 -14.80 -12.37 -3.98
N ASP A 93 -15.78 -12.60 -4.85
CA ASP A 93 -16.10 -13.91 -5.45
C ASP A 93 -15.01 -14.46 -6.37
N LYS A 94 -14.13 -13.60 -6.88
CA LYS A 94 -12.98 -13.99 -7.70
C LYS A 94 -11.88 -14.67 -6.90
N ILE A 95 -11.83 -14.43 -5.57
CA ILE A 95 -10.86 -15.05 -4.65
C ILE A 95 -11.46 -16.35 -4.12
N LYS A 96 -10.76 -17.47 -4.35
CA LYS A 96 -11.22 -18.81 -3.98
C LYS A 96 -10.67 -19.32 -2.65
N GLY A 97 -9.59 -18.74 -2.17
CA GLY A 97 -8.97 -19.15 -0.91
C GLY A 97 -7.85 -18.22 -0.47
N ILE A 98 -7.33 -18.52 0.71
CA ILE A 98 -6.14 -17.88 1.28
C ILE A 98 -5.01 -18.89 1.36
N TYR A 99 -3.83 -18.47 0.93
CA TYR A 99 -2.57 -19.19 1.16
C TYR A 99 -1.73 -18.38 2.14
N ILE A 100 -1.38 -18.98 3.26
CA ILE A 100 -0.55 -18.36 4.29
C ILE A 100 0.84 -18.98 4.20
N GLU A 101 1.81 -18.14 3.90
CA GLU A 101 3.22 -18.48 3.98
C GLU A 101 3.78 -17.94 5.29
N ALA A 102 4.05 -18.88 6.21
CA ALA A 102 4.54 -18.52 7.54
C ALA A 102 6.06 -18.66 7.57
N GLY A 103 6.73 -17.51 7.57
CA GLY A 103 8.17 -17.37 7.76
C GLY A 103 8.52 -17.00 9.21
N ALA A 104 9.65 -16.31 9.37
CA ALA A 104 10.06 -15.76 10.67
C ALA A 104 9.16 -14.58 11.05
N PHE A 105 8.13 -14.86 11.84
CA PHE A 105 7.09 -13.92 12.21
C PHE A 105 7.08 -13.63 13.71
N ALA A 106 7.12 -12.36 14.09
CA ALA A 106 7.04 -11.92 15.46
C ALA A 106 5.78 -11.06 15.67
N PRO A 107 4.77 -11.55 16.38
CA PRO A 107 3.60 -10.75 16.73
C PRO A 107 3.95 -9.75 17.82
N ASP A 108 3.31 -8.58 17.78
CA ASP A 108 3.41 -7.56 18.83
C ASP A 108 2.69 -7.97 20.12
N SER A 109 1.58 -8.71 19.96
CA SER A 109 0.76 -9.13 21.08
C SER A 109 -0.04 -10.42 20.78
N TYR A 110 -0.45 -11.10 21.85
CA TYR A 110 -1.38 -12.21 21.73
C TYR A 110 -2.77 -11.77 21.24
N ALA A 111 -3.17 -10.54 21.55
CA ALA A 111 -4.44 -9.98 21.11
C ALA A 111 -4.49 -9.81 19.59
N SER A 112 -3.41 -9.37 18.97
CA SER A 112 -3.29 -9.26 17.51
C SER A 112 -3.38 -10.61 16.82
N LEU A 113 -2.71 -11.62 17.36
CA LEU A 113 -2.84 -13.01 16.86
C LEU A 113 -4.28 -13.52 16.96
N GLN A 114 -4.96 -13.23 18.05
CA GLN A 114 -6.35 -13.60 18.24
C GLN A 114 -7.28 -12.89 17.25
N ALA A 115 -7.02 -11.63 16.93
CA ALA A 115 -7.77 -10.88 15.92
C ALA A 115 -7.61 -11.50 14.54
N VAL A 116 -6.37 -11.81 14.12
CA VAL A 116 -6.08 -12.50 12.85
C VAL A 116 -6.78 -13.87 12.81
N ARG A 117 -6.68 -14.66 13.88
CA ARG A 117 -7.36 -15.95 13.97
C ARG A 117 -8.87 -15.82 13.79
N LYS A 118 -9.51 -14.84 14.44
CA LYS A 118 -10.96 -14.57 14.29
C LYS A 118 -11.32 -14.24 12.86
N ALA A 119 -10.52 -13.37 12.20
CA ALA A 119 -10.74 -12.99 10.80
C ALA A 119 -10.64 -14.20 9.86
N LEU A 120 -9.65 -15.09 10.06
CA LEU A 120 -9.49 -16.31 9.29
C LEU A 120 -10.64 -17.31 9.52
N VAL A 121 -11.11 -17.47 10.77
CA VAL A 121 -12.27 -18.29 11.09
C VAL A 121 -13.53 -17.75 10.42
N ASP A 122 -13.69 -16.44 10.40
CA ASP A 122 -14.81 -15.78 9.73
C ASP A 122 -14.73 -15.91 8.21
N PHE A 123 -13.53 -15.80 7.64
CA PHE A 123 -13.27 -16.08 6.22
C PHE A 123 -13.69 -17.51 5.85
N LYS A 124 -13.34 -18.51 6.69
CA LYS A 124 -13.68 -19.90 6.44
C LYS A 124 -15.20 -20.17 6.39
N LYS A 125 -16.01 -19.35 7.05
CA LYS A 125 -17.48 -19.43 6.99
C LYS A 125 -18.05 -19.12 5.60
N SER A 126 -17.28 -18.42 4.74
CA SER A 126 -17.66 -18.20 3.34
C SER A 126 -17.56 -19.43 2.43
N GLY A 127 -17.10 -20.57 2.96
CA GLY A 127 -16.90 -21.79 2.18
C GLY A 127 -15.58 -21.85 1.39
N LYS A 128 -14.76 -20.80 1.47
CA LYS A 128 -13.47 -20.71 0.81
C LYS A 128 -12.40 -21.45 1.64
N TRP A 129 -11.38 -21.99 0.97
CA TRP A 129 -10.33 -22.75 1.62
C TRP A 129 -9.21 -21.87 2.18
N ILE A 130 -8.52 -22.38 3.21
CA ILE A 130 -7.31 -21.78 3.75
C ILE A 130 -6.24 -22.87 3.80
N VAL A 131 -5.08 -22.58 3.25
CA VAL A 131 -3.88 -23.43 3.35
C VAL A 131 -2.78 -22.62 3.99
N ALA A 132 -2.08 -23.20 4.95
CA ALA A 132 -0.92 -22.60 5.59
C ALA A 132 0.30 -23.50 5.36
N TYR A 133 1.40 -22.91 4.99
CA TYR A 133 2.70 -23.54 4.85
C TYR A 133 3.73 -22.78 5.68
N GLY A 134 4.62 -23.47 6.34
CA GLY A 134 5.73 -22.86 7.08
C GLY A 134 6.97 -23.72 6.98
N ASP A 135 8.11 -23.09 6.74
CA ASP A 135 9.40 -23.76 6.67
C ASP A 135 10.06 -23.94 8.04
N ILE A 136 9.61 -23.18 9.04
CA ILE A 136 10.17 -23.14 10.39
C ILE A 136 9.04 -23.37 11.39
N TYR A 137 9.22 -24.34 12.26
CA TYR A 137 8.30 -24.68 13.36
C TYR A 137 9.00 -24.51 14.71
#